data_079e77040feeced5042b4ac8f32ab9e8
#
_entry.id   079e77040feeced5042b4ac8f32ab9e8
#
_cell.length_a   1.000
_cell.length_b   1.000
_cell.length_c   1.000
_cell.angle_alpha   90.00
_cell.angle_beta   90.00
_cell.angle_gamma   90.00
#
_symmetry.space_group_name_H-M   'P 1'
#
loop_
_entity.id
_entity.type
_entity.pdbx_description
1 polymer ?
#
loop_
_entity_poly.entity_id
_entity_poly.type
_entity_poly.pdbx_seq_one_letter_code
_entity_poly.pdbx_strand_id
1 'polypeptide(L)'
;MKKILLSRLFLASSAVLLSAFGIIYACADGDWDYLGSYNSNFTPETFADKSYSPLFLSGGIFYGIGFDTQHNSRFNKNIKSDWADYLKGKVDTTTVNYFLIGDEKPRYYSDDKNTIKNKEEIEGLHVYYKTKKENKSTQKWGKKLNLKDEKVKNFVEFLYLAQKIETVSIGEDYWSYDPVVAKTFDDAKMIQSIENVYNTLSDPFLKNRYWFLTMKARFYSNDKQKAIDFFNKTESSVAKNTLYYRGLAYVAGINYKQKKFATSNYLYAQVFDKCPELRVVTAYSFKPKNQSDWTKALAMAKNNKEKAALWAIHGYYKDEKQAIEKIYELDPKSEHLNYLATRLVNSLEQKINNSFQIDGQGENQKPKPQTVAENKAENKTKVDNSAVDLIAKISAAGNTEKPYLWDIAIGYLQSLKGDYANADKNYTKAEKTLPKTELAGMQLRLLRFVNNLSKIDKLTDKNEKTILADLNWLYYELPKNYKGDTFRYQNASSWSRSYLSNLYKEKGDFVMAEIFGESRYSYW
;
A
#
# COMPACT_ATOMS: atom_id res chain seq x y z
N MET A 1 -57.03 -8.72 11.09
CA MET A 1 -56.14 -7.64 11.56
C MET A 1 -54.95 -8.14 12.41
N LYS A 2 -55.11 -9.00 13.43
CA LYS A 2 -53.97 -9.53 14.26
C LYS A 2 -52.86 -10.26 13.47
N LYS A 3 -53.20 -11.07 12.45
CA LYS A 3 -52.19 -11.80 11.64
C LYS A 3 -51.32 -10.89 10.77
N ILE A 4 -51.86 -9.75 10.28
CA ILE A 4 -51.12 -8.79 9.45
C ILE A 4 -50.18 -7.95 10.31
N LEU A 5 -50.56 -7.66 11.56
CA LEU A 5 -49.71 -6.93 12.52
C LEU A 5 -48.53 -7.79 12.97
N LEU A 6 -48.72 -9.09 13.21
CA LEU A 6 -47.68 -10.03 13.58
C LEU A 6 -46.66 -10.26 12.44
N SER A 7 -47.12 -10.33 11.18
CA SER A 7 -46.20 -10.47 10.03
C SER A 7 -45.37 -9.21 9.77
N ARG A 8 -45.93 -8.02 10.00
CA ARG A 8 -45.17 -6.75 9.90
C ARG A 8 -44.17 -6.56 11.03
N LEU A 9 -44.53 -6.99 12.26
CA LEU A 9 -43.59 -7.02 13.39
C LEU A 9 -42.46 -8.03 13.17
N PHE A 10 -42.75 -9.19 12.58
CA PHE A 10 -41.71 -10.18 12.25
C PHE A 10 -40.78 -9.71 11.13
N LEU A 11 -41.31 -9.06 10.11
CA LEU A 11 -40.50 -8.43 9.04
C LEU A 11 -39.66 -7.27 9.57
N ALA A 12 -40.18 -6.44 10.44
CA ALA A 12 -39.44 -5.34 11.05
C ALA A 12 -38.34 -5.84 12.00
N SER A 13 -38.61 -6.86 12.82
CA SER A 13 -37.58 -7.46 13.68
C SER A 13 -36.52 -8.23 12.88
N SER A 14 -36.87 -8.86 11.77
CA SER A 14 -35.91 -9.52 10.86
C SER A 14 -35.04 -8.51 10.15
N ALA A 15 -35.60 -7.36 9.74
CA ALA A 15 -34.82 -6.27 9.13
C ALA A 15 -33.84 -5.62 10.12
N VAL A 16 -34.25 -5.44 11.38
CA VAL A 16 -33.36 -4.92 12.45
C VAL A 16 -32.30 -5.93 12.82
N LEU A 17 -32.61 -7.22 12.88
CA LEU A 17 -31.63 -8.29 13.11
C LEU A 17 -30.63 -8.39 11.92
N LEU A 18 -31.10 -8.32 10.68
CA LEU A 18 -30.22 -8.34 9.50
C LEU A 18 -29.34 -7.09 9.40
N SER A 19 -29.84 -5.91 9.80
CA SER A 19 -29.03 -4.69 9.87
C SER A 19 -28.04 -4.74 11.04
N ALA A 20 -28.43 -5.30 12.20
CA ALA A 20 -27.53 -5.49 13.33
C ALA A 20 -26.43 -6.54 13.00
N PHE A 21 -26.78 -7.64 12.31
CA PHE A 21 -25.80 -8.60 11.80
C PHE A 21 -24.89 -7.95 10.74
N GLY A 22 -25.40 -7.11 9.84
CA GLY A 22 -24.60 -6.38 8.86
C GLY A 22 -23.64 -5.40 9.51
N ILE A 23 -24.04 -4.73 10.60
CA ILE A 23 -23.19 -3.81 11.37
C ILE A 23 -22.14 -4.57 12.19
N ILE A 24 -22.51 -5.72 12.80
CA ILE A 24 -21.57 -6.58 13.52
C ILE A 24 -20.53 -7.18 12.55
N TYR A 25 -20.94 -7.60 11.35
CA TYR A 25 -20.01 -8.07 10.31
C TYR A 25 -19.10 -6.93 9.79
N ALA A 26 -19.59 -5.70 9.69
CA ALA A 26 -18.76 -4.55 9.28
C ALA A 26 -17.77 -4.10 10.37
N CYS A 27 -18.02 -4.40 11.64
CA CYS A 27 -17.15 -4.03 12.76
C CYS A 27 -16.32 -5.21 13.30
N ALA A 28 -16.71 -6.47 13.04
CA ALA A 28 -16.06 -7.67 13.60
C ALA A 28 -15.22 -8.46 12.59
N ASP A 29 -15.43 -8.31 11.30
CA ASP A 29 -14.53 -8.80 10.25
C ASP A 29 -13.48 -7.75 9.89
N GLY A 30 -12.77 -7.28 10.86
CA GLY A 30 -11.41 -6.87 10.66
C GLY A 30 -10.64 -8.13 10.28
N ASP A 31 -10.39 -8.33 8.99
CA ASP A 31 -9.48 -9.33 8.47
C ASP A 31 -8.10 -9.11 9.13
N TRP A 32 -7.91 -9.65 10.32
CA TRP A 32 -6.64 -9.66 11.05
C TRP A 32 -5.59 -10.49 10.31
N ASP A 33 -5.99 -11.18 9.23
CA ASP A 33 -5.10 -11.89 8.31
C ASP A 33 -4.04 -10.99 7.65
N TYR A 34 -4.25 -9.67 7.64
CA TYR A 34 -3.25 -8.71 7.14
C TYR A 34 -2.05 -8.48 8.06
N LEU A 35 -2.08 -8.95 9.29
CA LEU A 35 -0.94 -8.82 10.21
C LEU A 35 0.25 -9.70 9.79
N GLY A 36 0.02 -10.73 8.97
CA GLY A 36 1.03 -11.74 8.67
C GLY A 36 2.21 -11.25 7.86
N SER A 37 2.01 -10.36 6.90
CA SER A 37 3.13 -9.86 6.09
C SER A 37 4.13 -9.00 6.86
N TYR A 38 3.71 -8.46 8.02
CA TYR A 38 4.62 -7.77 8.95
C TYR A 38 5.56 -8.74 9.68
N ASN A 39 5.12 -9.98 9.87
CA ASN A 39 5.80 -11.00 10.66
C ASN A 39 6.51 -12.04 9.80
N SER A 40 7.09 -11.64 8.68
CA SER A 40 7.83 -12.53 7.79
C SER A 40 9.33 -12.27 7.88
N ASN A 41 10.12 -13.34 7.85
CA ASN A 41 11.57 -13.28 7.69
C ASN A 41 11.98 -12.93 6.26
N PHE A 42 11.07 -13.05 5.31
CA PHE A 42 11.26 -12.71 3.91
C PHE A 42 10.83 -11.26 3.67
N THR A 43 11.77 -10.33 3.79
CA THR A 43 11.52 -8.88 3.75
C THR A 43 11.14 -8.41 2.34
N PRO A 44 9.90 -7.90 2.13
CA PRO A 44 9.42 -7.52 0.81
C PRO A 44 10.25 -6.45 0.12
N GLU A 45 10.71 -5.46 0.86
CA GLU A 45 11.45 -4.30 0.35
C GLU A 45 12.81 -4.65 -0.25
N THR A 46 13.32 -5.86 0.02
CA THR A 46 14.52 -6.39 -0.63
C THR A 46 14.28 -6.74 -2.10
N PHE A 47 13.08 -7.12 -2.45
CA PHE A 47 12.77 -7.75 -3.72
C PHE A 47 11.82 -6.93 -4.60
N ALA A 48 10.83 -6.30 -4.00
CA ALA A 48 9.83 -5.50 -4.70
C ALA A 48 10.16 -4.01 -4.65
N ASP A 49 9.67 -3.25 -5.61
CA ASP A 49 9.76 -1.79 -5.59
C ASP A 49 9.03 -1.20 -4.39
N LYS A 50 9.55 -0.09 -3.85
CA LYS A 50 8.98 0.57 -2.65
C LYS A 50 7.52 0.98 -2.79
N SER A 51 7.02 1.20 -4.00
CA SER A 51 5.62 1.53 -4.23
C SER A 51 4.65 0.39 -3.91
N TYR A 52 5.15 -0.84 -3.81
CA TYR A 52 4.38 -1.99 -3.33
C TYR A 52 4.41 -2.15 -1.81
N SER A 53 5.30 -1.46 -1.08
CA SER A 53 5.46 -1.63 0.38
C SER A 53 4.13 -1.54 1.15
N PRO A 54 3.20 -0.61 0.84
CA PRO A 54 1.92 -0.56 1.53
C PRO A 54 1.05 -1.82 1.33
N LEU A 55 1.27 -2.59 0.27
CA LEU A 55 0.53 -3.83 -0.01
C LEU A 55 1.04 -5.03 0.79
N PHE A 56 2.16 -4.88 1.49
CA PHE A 56 2.73 -5.85 2.43
C PHE A 56 2.52 -5.43 3.89
N LEU A 57 1.91 -4.28 4.13
CA LEU A 57 1.66 -3.78 5.47
C LEU A 57 0.37 -4.38 6.03
N SER A 58 0.24 -4.32 7.35
CA SER A 58 -0.94 -4.82 8.05
C SER A 58 -2.22 -4.12 7.58
N GLY A 59 -3.36 -4.77 7.82
CA GLY A 59 -4.69 -4.22 7.50
C GLY A 59 -4.94 -2.82 8.06
N GLY A 60 -4.28 -2.44 9.16
CA GLY A 60 -4.38 -1.10 9.74
C GLY A 60 -4.03 0.01 8.75
N ILE A 61 -3.05 -0.19 7.85
CA ILE A 61 -2.74 0.81 6.80
C ILE A 61 -3.80 0.81 5.70
N PHE A 62 -4.38 -0.33 5.39
CA PHE A 62 -5.49 -0.44 4.45
C PHE A 62 -6.75 0.27 4.96
N TYR A 63 -7.12 0.07 6.22
CA TYR A 63 -8.20 0.82 6.87
C TYR A 63 -7.88 2.31 6.96
N GLY A 64 -6.60 2.65 7.10
CA GLY A 64 -6.11 4.02 7.16
C GLY A 64 -5.99 4.73 5.81
N ILE A 65 -6.33 4.14 4.65
CA ILE A 65 -6.22 4.85 3.36
C ILE A 65 -7.01 6.16 3.37
N GLY A 66 -8.16 6.22 4.04
CA GLY A 66 -8.92 7.46 4.27
C GLY A 66 -8.23 8.43 5.23
N PHE A 67 -7.35 7.94 6.10
CA PHE A 67 -6.59 8.67 7.11
C PHE A 67 -5.09 8.64 6.85
N ASP A 68 -4.66 7.96 5.78
CA ASP A 68 -3.26 7.75 5.45
C ASP A 68 -2.61 9.06 5.03
N THR A 69 -1.96 9.71 5.99
CA THR A 69 -1.13 10.90 5.74
C THR A 69 0.01 10.58 4.77
N GLN A 70 0.50 9.35 4.72
CA GLN A 70 1.52 8.93 3.77
C GLN A 70 0.98 8.83 2.34
N HIS A 71 -0.29 8.47 2.15
CA HIS A 71 -0.96 8.52 0.86
C HIS A 71 -0.94 9.94 0.28
N ASN A 72 -1.33 10.93 1.07
CA ASN A 72 -1.25 12.32 0.68
C ASN A 72 0.21 12.78 0.53
N SER A 73 1.13 12.34 1.38
CA SER A 73 2.53 12.75 1.33
C SER A 73 3.24 12.33 0.04
N ARG A 74 2.88 11.17 -0.54
CA ARG A 74 3.39 10.73 -1.85
C ARG A 74 3.03 11.70 -2.97
N PHE A 75 1.76 12.15 -3.02
CA PHE A 75 1.33 13.17 -4.00
C PHE A 75 1.88 14.53 -3.67
N ASN A 76 1.91 14.90 -2.40
CA ASN A 76 2.40 16.18 -1.94
C ASN A 76 3.87 16.38 -2.31
N LYS A 77 4.69 15.33 -2.22
CA LYS A 77 6.09 15.38 -2.65
C LYS A 77 6.21 15.79 -4.12
N ASN A 78 5.46 15.13 -5.00
CA ASN A 78 5.49 15.41 -6.44
C ASN A 78 4.93 16.81 -6.73
N ILE A 79 3.79 17.17 -6.12
CA ILE A 79 3.18 18.50 -6.29
C ILE A 79 4.14 19.62 -5.85
N LYS A 80 4.79 19.46 -4.69
CA LYS A 80 5.76 20.43 -4.18
C LYS A 80 6.95 20.59 -5.11
N SER A 81 7.52 19.47 -5.56
CA SER A 81 8.66 19.50 -6.50
C SER A 81 8.30 20.18 -7.80
N ASP A 82 7.19 19.78 -8.42
CA ASP A 82 6.76 20.32 -9.71
C ASP A 82 6.51 21.82 -9.68
N TRP A 83 5.85 22.34 -8.62
CA TRP A 83 5.61 23.76 -8.47
C TRP A 83 6.88 24.54 -8.08
N ALA A 84 7.76 23.95 -7.26
CA ALA A 84 9.05 24.55 -6.93
C ALA A 84 9.92 24.71 -8.19
N ASP A 85 9.92 23.72 -9.08
CA ASP A 85 10.64 23.79 -10.36
C ASP A 85 10.03 24.84 -11.30
N TYR A 86 8.72 24.93 -11.39
CA TYR A 86 8.03 25.95 -12.19
C TYR A 86 8.33 27.37 -11.69
N LEU A 87 8.38 27.57 -10.37
CA LEU A 87 8.62 28.85 -9.71
C LEU A 87 10.10 29.10 -9.37
N LYS A 88 11.02 28.28 -9.87
CA LYS A 88 12.45 28.36 -9.57
C LYS A 88 13.01 29.77 -9.80
N GLY A 89 13.68 30.29 -8.77
CA GLY A 89 14.25 31.66 -8.79
C GLY A 89 13.24 32.78 -8.62
N LYS A 90 11.93 32.46 -8.42
CA LYS A 90 10.87 33.45 -8.23
C LYS A 90 10.27 33.40 -6.82
N VAL A 91 10.13 32.18 -6.28
CA VAL A 91 9.59 31.92 -4.94
C VAL A 91 10.44 30.85 -4.29
N ASP A 92 10.76 31.00 -3.02
CA ASP A 92 11.48 29.97 -2.27
C ASP A 92 10.59 28.74 -2.00
N THR A 93 11.22 27.57 -1.90
CA THR A 93 10.54 26.29 -1.76
C THR A 93 9.66 26.21 -0.49
N THR A 94 10.07 26.86 0.60
CA THR A 94 9.29 26.88 1.85
C THR A 94 7.99 27.64 1.65
N THR A 95 8.04 28.79 0.97
CA THR A 95 6.84 29.58 0.63
C THR A 95 5.93 28.82 -0.34
N VAL A 96 6.49 28.14 -1.36
CA VAL A 96 5.69 27.29 -2.26
C VAL A 96 4.97 26.18 -1.48
N ASN A 97 5.69 25.48 -0.60
CA ASN A 97 5.13 24.40 0.21
C ASN A 97 4.01 24.90 1.13
N TYR A 98 4.21 26.04 1.78
CA TYR A 98 3.21 26.66 2.64
C TYR A 98 1.88 26.92 1.90
N PHE A 99 1.93 27.46 0.70
CA PHE A 99 0.73 27.74 -0.08
C PHE A 99 0.06 26.48 -0.66
N LEU A 100 0.83 25.46 -1.00
CA LEU A 100 0.29 24.23 -1.56
C LEU A 100 -0.38 23.31 -0.52
N ILE A 101 0.20 23.20 0.66
CA ILE A 101 -0.11 22.13 1.61
C ILE A 101 -0.40 22.66 3.02
N GLY A 102 0.06 23.88 3.33
CA GLY A 102 0.04 24.42 4.68
C GLY A 102 1.13 23.80 5.57
N ASP A 103 0.94 23.85 6.87
CA ASP A 103 1.82 23.18 7.82
C ASP A 103 1.53 21.67 7.82
N GLU A 104 2.55 20.84 7.59
CA GLU A 104 2.47 19.37 7.55
C GLU A 104 2.30 18.73 8.94
N LYS A 105 1.51 19.31 9.81
CA LYS A 105 1.21 18.67 11.10
C LYS A 105 0.22 17.52 10.89
N PRO A 106 0.43 16.36 11.57
CA PRO A 106 -0.54 15.27 11.53
C PRO A 106 -1.94 15.79 11.91
N ARG A 107 -2.97 15.41 11.17
CA ARG A 107 -4.36 15.87 11.38
C ARG A 107 -4.89 15.65 12.80
N TYR A 108 -4.34 14.69 13.56
CA TYR A 108 -4.68 14.47 14.97
C TYR A 108 -4.38 15.65 15.92
N TYR A 109 -3.53 16.60 15.48
CA TYR A 109 -3.11 17.77 16.29
C TYR A 109 -3.15 19.07 15.50
N SER A 110 -3.71 19.09 14.28
CA SER A 110 -3.83 20.34 13.54
C SER A 110 -5.04 21.09 14.04
N ASP A 111 -4.79 22.17 14.79
CA ASP A 111 -5.75 23.25 14.87
C ASP A 111 -6.16 23.62 13.44
N ASP A 112 -7.45 23.55 13.12
CA ASP A 112 -8.03 23.96 11.82
C ASP A 112 -7.64 25.39 11.39
N LYS A 113 -7.16 26.18 12.33
CA LYS A 113 -6.76 27.58 12.16
C LYS A 113 -5.65 27.80 11.12
N ASN A 114 -4.70 26.87 10.95
CA ASN A 114 -3.62 27.06 9.98
C ASN A 114 -4.06 26.83 8.52
N THR A 115 -4.95 25.87 8.30
CA THR A 115 -5.56 25.62 6.99
C THR A 115 -6.48 26.76 6.56
N ILE A 116 -7.23 27.32 7.49
CA ILE A 116 -8.08 28.51 7.27
C ILE A 116 -7.22 29.72 6.91
N LYS A 117 -6.13 29.95 7.66
CA LYS A 117 -5.23 31.07 7.45
C LYS A 117 -4.58 31.09 6.07
N ASN A 118 -4.13 29.93 5.58
CA ASN A 118 -3.61 29.78 4.23
C ASN A 118 -4.69 30.14 3.17
N LYS A 119 -5.92 29.67 3.36
CA LYS A 119 -7.04 29.98 2.46
C LYS A 119 -7.34 31.48 2.39
N GLU A 120 -7.40 32.16 3.53
CA GLU A 120 -7.60 33.61 3.61
C GLU A 120 -6.47 34.37 2.91
N GLU A 121 -5.22 33.92 3.05
CA GLU A 121 -4.08 34.55 2.43
C GLU A 121 -4.09 34.41 0.90
N ILE A 122 -4.43 33.25 0.38
CA ILE A 122 -4.60 33.03 -1.06
C ILE A 122 -5.74 33.88 -1.62
N GLU A 123 -6.88 33.94 -0.91
CA GLU A 123 -8.00 34.79 -1.30
C GLU A 123 -7.61 36.28 -1.33
N GLY A 124 -6.89 36.74 -0.32
CA GLY A 124 -6.38 38.11 -0.28
C GLY A 124 -5.43 38.45 -1.43
N LEU A 125 -4.52 37.54 -1.78
CA LEU A 125 -3.63 37.70 -2.94
C LEU A 125 -4.41 37.69 -4.27
N HIS A 126 -5.42 36.82 -4.41
CA HIS A 126 -6.28 36.80 -5.59
C HIS A 126 -7.06 38.11 -5.74
N VAL A 127 -7.64 38.63 -4.65
CA VAL A 127 -8.35 39.93 -4.64
C VAL A 127 -7.40 41.05 -5.09
N TYR A 128 -6.14 41.04 -4.64
CA TYR A 128 -5.15 42.03 -5.11
C TYR A 128 -4.96 41.96 -6.62
N TYR A 129 -4.85 40.77 -7.22
CA TYR A 129 -4.70 40.65 -8.68
C TYR A 129 -5.90 41.18 -9.44
N LYS A 130 -7.11 41.08 -8.88
CA LYS A 130 -8.34 41.62 -9.48
C LYS A 130 -8.52 43.14 -9.30
N THR A 131 -8.20 43.64 -8.12
CA THR A 131 -8.53 45.03 -7.74
C THR A 131 -7.34 45.97 -7.77
N LYS A 132 -6.12 45.45 -7.73
CA LYS A 132 -4.84 46.16 -7.55
C LYS A 132 -4.76 46.92 -6.22
N LYS A 133 -5.66 46.65 -5.27
CA LYS A 133 -5.66 47.27 -3.93
C LYS A 133 -4.85 46.38 -2.97
N GLU A 134 -3.90 47.01 -2.25
CA GLU A 134 -3.15 46.36 -1.19
C GLU A 134 -4.07 45.91 -0.04
N ASN A 135 -3.70 44.80 0.58
CA ASN A 135 -4.39 44.20 1.70
C ASN A 135 -3.40 43.49 2.64
N LYS A 136 -3.92 42.89 3.73
CA LYS A 136 -3.07 42.17 4.72
C LYS A 136 -2.21 41.06 4.10
N SER A 137 -2.71 40.34 3.10
CA SER A 137 -1.97 39.26 2.43
C SER A 137 -0.80 39.81 1.58
N THR A 138 -1.01 40.92 0.86
CA THR A 138 0.05 41.57 0.10
C THR A 138 1.11 42.19 1.00
N GLN A 139 0.72 42.80 2.13
CA GLN A 139 1.66 43.33 3.13
C GLN A 139 2.53 42.22 3.72
N LYS A 140 1.94 41.05 4.02
CA LYS A 140 2.66 39.90 4.58
C LYS A 140 3.60 39.25 3.56
N TRP A 141 3.10 38.99 2.36
CA TRP A 141 3.74 38.13 1.38
C TRP A 141 4.48 38.89 0.26
N GLY A 142 4.22 40.18 0.07
CA GLY A 142 4.81 40.99 -1.02
C GLY A 142 6.33 41.07 -1.02
N LYS A 143 7.00 40.81 0.13
CA LYS A 143 8.47 40.72 0.21
C LYS A 143 8.99 39.33 -0.23
N LYS A 144 8.19 38.27 -0.12
CA LYS A 144 8.56 36.89 -0.47
C LYS A 144 8.04 36.48 -1.85
N LEU A 145 6.96 37.10 -2.29
CA LEU A 145 6.34 36.88 -3.59
C LEU A 145 6.54 38.12 -4.45
N ASN A 146 7.22 37.98 -5.60
CA ASN A 146 7.23 39.06 -6.58
C ASN A 146 5.85 39.13 -7.26
N LEU A 147 4.94 39.92 -6.70
CA LEU A 147 3.55 40.05 -7.16
C LEU A 147 3.41 40.62 -8.59
N LYS A 148 4.51 41.13 -9.21
CA LYS A 148 4.54 41.56 -10.61
C LYS A 148 4.93 40.44 -11.57
N ASP A 149 5.45 39.32 -11.06
CA ASP A 149 5.84 38.17 -11.86
C ASP A 149 4.63 37.37 -12.31
N GLU A 150 4.55 37.08 -13.61
CA GLU A 150 3.40 36.38 -14.19
C GLU A 150 3.28 34.92 -13.71
N LYS A 151 4.41 34.24 -13.44
CA LYS A 151 4.38 32.88 -12.88
C LYS A 151 3.79 32.87 -11.45
N VAL A 152 4.14 33.88 -10.64
CA VAL A 152 3.59 34.04 -9.29
C VAL A 152 2.10 34.32 -9.34
N LYS A 153 1.66 35.18 -10.25
CA LYS A 153 0.24 35.43 -10.48
C LYS A 153 -0.50 34.16 -10.88
N ASN A 154 0.01 33.41 -11.85
CA ASN A 154 -0.58 32.14 -12.32
C ASN A 154 -0.67 31.11 -11.19
N PHE A 155 0.34 31.06 -10.31
CA PHE A 155 0.33 30.20 -9.13
C PHE A 155 -0.80 30.56 -8.16
N VAL A 156 -0.94 31.82 -7.82
CA VAL A 156 -2.01 32.31 -6.91
C VAL A 156 -3.40 32.08 -7.51
N GLU A 157 -3.59 32.38 -8.79
CA GLU A 157 -4.87 32.14 -9.49
C GLU A 157 -5.23 30.64 -9.52
N PHE A 158 -4.25 29.78 -9.79
CA PHE A 158 -4.45 28.33 -9.72
C PHE A 158 -4.85 27.86 -8.32
N LEU A 159 -4.14 28.32 -7.29
CA LEU A 159 -4.42 27.96 -5.90
C LEU A 159 -5.82 28.39 -5.47
N TYR A 160 -6.24 29.61 -5.83
CA TYR A 160 -7.57 30.10 -5.55
C TYR A 160 -8.67 29.18 -6.11
N LEU A 161 -8.55 28.78 -7.36
CA LEU A 161 -9.50 27.86 -8.00
C LEU A 161 -9.46 26.45 -7.38
N ALA A 162 -8.26 25.96 -7.07
CA ALA A 162 -8.07 24.65 -6.46
C ALA A 162 -8.74 24.57 -5.07
N GLN A 163 -8.63 25.63 -4.26
CA GLN A 163 -9.27 25.71 -2.94
C GLN A 163 -10.80 25.66 -3.00
N LYS A 164 -11.41 26.28 -4.00
CA LYS A 164 -12.88 26.24 -4.15
C LYS A 164 -13.37 24.80 -4.39
N ILE A 165 -12.59 23.98 -5.12
CA ILE A 165 -12.94 22.57 -5.34
C ILE A 165 -12.54 21.69 -4.15
N GLU A 166 -11.54 22.09 -3.38
CA GLU A 166 -11.06 21.33 -2.21
C GLU A 166 -12.18 21.15 -1.18
N THR A 167 -13.03 22.16 -0.96
CA THR A 167 -14.13 22.14 0.01
C THR A 167 -15.09 20.95 -0.15
N VAL A 168 -15.21 20.40 -1.37
CA VAL A 168 -16.05 19.22 -1.67
C VAL A 168 -15.26 17.93 -1.82
N SER A 169 -13.94 18.01 -1.84
CA SER A 169 -13.06 16.85 -2.05
C SER A 169 -12.43 16.32 -0.76
N ILE A 170 -12.51 17.06 0.32
CA ILE A 170 -12.11 16.63 1.66
C ILE A 170 -13.24 15.78 2.22
N GLY A 171 -12.96 14.52 2.58
CA GLY A 171 -13.91 13.65 3.26
C GLY A 171 -14.28 14.23 4.63
N GLU A 172 -15.53 14.06 5.04
CA GLU A 172 -15.94 14.34 6.40
C GLU A 172 -15.37 13.31 7.37
N ASP A 173 -15.36 13.65 8.66
CA ASP A 173 -14.82 12.81 9.72
C ASP A 173 -15.51 11.44 9.71
N TYR A 174 -14.74 10.37 9.56
CA TYR A 174 -15.23 9.00 9.51
C TYR A 174 -15.96 8.55 10.80
N TRP A 175 -15.73 9.25 11.90
CA TRP A 175 -16.35 9.00 13.20
C TRP A 175 -17.67 9.75 13.43
N SER A 176 -18.16 10.51 12.44
CA SER A 176 -19.48 11.11 12.52
C SER A 176 -20.57 10.02 12.43
N TYR A 177 -21.42 9.95 13.45
CA TYR A 177 -22.61 9.07 13.45
C TYR A 177 -23.71 9.55 12.49
N ASP A 178 -23.56 10.74 11.94
CA ASP A 178 -24.49 11.27 10.96
C ASP A 178 -24.21 10.69 9.56
N PRO A 179 -25.26 10.43 8.76
CA PRO A 179 -25.05 9.98 7.38
C PRO A 179 -24.19 10.97 6.60
N VAL A 180 -23.04 10.52 6.10
CA VAL A 180 -22.16 11.35 5.29
C VAL A 180 -22.86 11.70 3.98
N VAL A 181 -23.31 12.94 3.85
CA VAL A 181 -23.84 13.48 2.59
C VAL A 181 -22.67 13.89 1.72
N ALA A 182 -22.50 13.20 0.58
CA ALA A 182 -21.46 13.55 -0.39
C ALA A 182 -21.67 14.99 -0.88
N LYS A 183 -20.72 15.87 -0.55
CA LYS A 183 -20.71 17.24 -1.06
C LYS A 183 -20.47 17.24 -2.57
N THR A 184 -21.22 18.07 -3.28
CA THR A 184 -21.08 18.25 -4.72
C THR A 184 -20.61 19.65 -5.06
N PHE A 185 -19.84 19.77 -6.13
CA PHE A 185 -19.37 21.04 -6.64
C PHE A 185 -20.31 21.50 -7.77
N ASP A 186 -21.31 22.31 -7.42
CA ASP A 186 -22.41 22.67 -8.32
C ASP A 186 -22.23 24.02 -9.07
N ASP A 187 -21.04 24.62 -9.00
CA ASP A 187 -20.75 25.84 -9.73
C ASP A 187 -20.36 25.54 -11.19
N ALA A 188 -21.36 25.36 -12.03
CA ALA A 188 -21.18 25.09 -13.46
C ALA A 188 -20.41 26.22 -14.19
N LYS A 189 -20.58 27.49 -13.76
CA LYS A 189 -19.86 28.64 -14.36
C LYS A 189 -18.38 28.56 -14.03
N MET A 190 -18.04 28.23 -12.80
CA MET A 190 -16.63 28.06 -12.40
C MET A 190 -15.99 26.86 -13.12
N ILE A 191 -16.68 25.71 -13.23
CA ILE A 191 -16.16 24.55 -13.98
C ILE A 191 -15.87 24.97 -15.43
N GLN A 192 -16.80 25.68 -16.09
CA GLN A 192 -16.60 26.16 -17.44
C GLN A 192 -15.44 27.16 -17.55
N SER A 193 -15.30 28.04 -16.56
CA SER A 193 -14.17 28.99 -16.50
C SER A 193 -12.83 28.28 -16.42
N ILE A 194 -12.71 27.26 -15.56
CA ILE A 194 -11.49 26.44 -15.43
C ILE A 194 -11.15 25.73 -16.75
N GLU A 195 -12.15 25.15 -17.42
CA GLU A 195 -11.97 24.49 -18.72
C GLU A 195 -11.58 25.47 -19.82
N ASN A 196 -12.14 26.67 -19.82
CA ASN A 196 -11.75 27.72 -20.77
C ASN A 196 -10.29 28.12 -20.57
N VAL A 197 -9.82 28.25 -19.33
CA VAL A 197 -8.40 28.51 -19.04
C VAL A 197 -7.54 27.36 -19.59
N TYR A 198 -7.90 26.09 -19.34
CA TYR A 198 -7.22 24.93 -19.90
C TYR A 198 -7.09 25.02 -21.43
N ASN A 199 -8.19 25.37 -22.11
CA ASN A 199 -8.22 25.43 -23.58
C ASN A 199 -7.34 26.54 -24.16
N THR A 200 -7.16 27.65 -23.44
CA THR A 200 -6.40 28.82 -23.91
C THR A 200 -4.93 28.81 -23.53
N LEU A 201 -4.55 28.01 -22.54
CA LEU A 201 -3.16 27.94 -22.06
C LEU A 201 -2.21 27.32 -23.09
N SER A 202 -1.10 28.01 -23.35
CA SER A 202 0.03 27.49 -24.13
C SER A 202 1.13 26.88 -23.26
N ASP A 203 1.28 27.33 -22.00
CA ASP A 203 2.27 26.78 -21.06
C ASP A 203 1.93 25.33 -20.72
N PRO A 204 2.78 24.35 -21.04
CA PRO A 204 2.47 22.93 -20.86
C PRO A 204 2.30 22.53 -19.40
N PHE A 205 3.05 23.17 -18.49
CA PHE A 205 2.95 22.89 -17.06
C PHE A 205 1.59 23.30 -16.52
N LEU A 206 1.19 24.55 -16.73
CA LEU A 206 -0.10 25.07 -16.29
C LEU A 206 -1.26 24.34 -16.97
N LYS A 207 -1.12 24.09 -18.27
CA LYS A 207 -2.15 23.34 -19.04
C LYS A 207 -2.44 21.98 -18.43
N ASN A 208 -1.40 21.24 -18.01
CA ASN A 208 -1.56 19.96 -17.33
C ASN A 208 -2.25 20.10 -15.96
N ARG A 209 -1.95 21.16 -15.19
CA ARG A 209 -2.60 21.43 -13.89
C ARG A 209 -4.07 21.80 -14.04
N TYR A 210 -4.40 22.67 -15.01
CA TYR A 210 -5.78 23.04 -15.28
C TYR A 210 -6.59 21.91 -15.89
N TRP A 211 -5.98 21.03 -16.67
CA TRP A 211 -6.61 19.79 -17.11
C TRP A 211 -7.06 18.94 -15.91
N PHE A 212 -6.15 18.70 -14.97
CA PHE A 212 -6.48 17.91 -13.78
C PHE A 212 -7.50 18.61 -12.89
N LEU A 213 -7.41 19.93 -12.75
CA LEU A 213 -8.36 20.73 -11.99
C LEU A 213 -9.77 20.62 -12.59
N THR A 214 -9.89 20.67 -13.94
CA THR A 214 -11.14 20.44 -14.66
C THR A 214 -11.68 19.03 -14.41
N MET A 215 -10.81 18.01 -14.53
CA MET A 215 -11.18 16.63 -14.20
C MET A 215 -11.73 16.50 -12.77
N LYS A 216 -11.03 17.10 -11.79
CA LYS A 216 -11.44 17.07 -10.39
C LYS A 216 -12.78 17.77 -10.18
N ALA A 217 -12.96 18.96 -10.72
CA ALA A 217 -14.20 19.71 -10.64
C ALA A 217 -15.40 18.95 -11.22
N ARG A 218 -15.23 18.35 -12.40
CA ARG A 218 -16.26 17.53 -13.05
C ARG A 218 -16.54 16.23 -12.32
N PHE A 219 -15.53 15.59 -11.73
CA PHE A 219 -15.69 14.38 -10.91
C PHE A 219 -16.55 14.65 -9.67
N TYR A 220 -16.39 15.82 -9.01
CA TYR A 220 -17.18 16.20 -7.85
C TYR A 220 -18.51 16.91 -8.20
N SER A 221 -18.78 17.20 -9.49
CA SER A 221 -20.05 17.77 -9.93
C SER A 221 -21.18 16.74 -9.91
N ASN A 222 -22.42 17.19 -10.05
CA ASN A 222 -23.59 16.33 -10.17
C ASN A 222 -23.57 15.50 -11.46
N ASP A 223 -23.12 16.09 -12.58
CA ASP A 223 -23.01 15.41 -13.88
C ASP A 223 -21.63 14.79 -14.07
N LYS A 224 -21.46 13.60 -13.51
CA LYS A 224 -20.18 12.85 -13.60
C LYS A 224 -19.87 12.34 -15.01
N GLN A 225 -20.87 12.23 -15.91
CA GLN A 225 -20.64 11.82 -17.30
C GLN A 225 -19.75 12.84 -18.02
N LYS A 226 -19.90 14.12 -17.73
CA LYS A 226 -19.03 15.18 -18.29
C LYS A 226 -17.55 15.01 -17.94
N ALA A 227 -17.22 14.35 -16.82
CA ALA A 227 -15.82 14.02 -16.51
C ALA A 227 -15.27 12.96 -17.48
N ILE A 228 -16.07 11.93 -17.79
CA ILE A 228 -15.69 10.89 -18.76
C ILE A 228 -15.54 11.52 -20.16
N ASP A 229 -16.49 12.34 -20.56
CA ASP A 229 -16.49 12.98 -21.89
C ASP A 229 -15.28 13.90 -22.06
N PHE A 230 -14.97 14.71 -21.05
CA PHE A 230 -13.80 15.57 -21.03
C PHE A 230 -12.50 14.75 -21.08
N PHE A 231 -12.42 13.67 -20.30
CA PHE A 231 -11.27 12.77 -20.32
C PHE A 231 -11.07 12.19 -21.73
N ASN A 232 -12.09 11.56 -22.29
CA ASN A 232 -12.00 10.92 -23.60
C ASN A 232 -11.63 11.91 -24.73
N LYS A 233 -12.13 13.14 -24.64
CA LYS A 233 -11.81 14.22 -25.61
C LYS A 233 -10.35 14.66 -25.54
N THR A 234 -9.73 14.60 -24.36
CA THR A 234 -8.44 15.25 -24.09
C THR A 234 -7.29 14.29 -23.81
N GLU A 235 -7.56 13.03 -23.49
CA GLU A 235 -6.55 12.06 -23.02
C GLU A 235 -5.35 11.86 -23.95
N SER A 236 -5.57 11.96 -25.27
CA SER A 236 -4.51 11.77 -26.27
C SER A 236 -3.47 12.91 -26.29
N SER A 237 -3.86 14.09 -25.82
CA SER A 237 -3.01 15.30 -25.80
C SER A 237 -2.38 15.59 -24.44
N VAL A 238 -2.70 14.81 -23.41
CA VAL A 238 -2.22 15.03 -22.03
C VAL A 238 -1.03 14.14 -21.72
N ALA A 239 -0.02 14.72 -21.08
CA ALA A 239 1.16 13.98 -20.61
C ALA A 239 0.74 12.86 -19.62
N LYS A 240 1.24 11.64 -19.83
CA LYS A 240 0.94 10.45 -19.02
C LYS A 240 1.73 10.45 -17.69
N ASN A 241 1.49 11.46 -16.87
CA ASN A 241 2.08 11.64 -15.55
C ASN A 241 1.08 11.29 -14.42
N THR A 242 1.46 11.48 -13.18
CA THR A 242 0.62 11.21 -11.99
C THR A 242 -0.75 11.89 -12.07
N LEU A 243 -0.85 13.13 -12.58
CA LEU A 243 -2.13 13.83 -12.71
C LEU A 243 -3.05 13.16 -13.73
N TYR A 244 -2.49 12.68 -14.85
CA TYR A 244 -3.25 11.88 -15.83
C TYR A 244 -3.83 10.61 -15.19
N TYR A 245 -2.99 9.84 -14.48
CA TYR A 245 -3.46 8.60 -13.85
C TYR A 245 -4.44 8.85 -12.70
N ARG A 246 -4.33 9.98 -12.00
CA ARG A 246 -5.37 10.42 -11.04
C ARG A 246 -6.70 10.69 -11.76
N GLY A 247 -6.66 11.36 -12.91
CA GLY A 247 -7.84 11.57 -13.76
C GLY A 247 -8.44 10.25 -14.24
N LEU A 248 -7.60 9.30 -14.69
CA LEU A 248 -8.02 7.97 -15.10
C LEU A 248 -8.67 7.18 -13.95
N ALA A 249 -8.13 7.30 -12.73
CA ALA A 249 -8.72 6.70 -11.53
C ALA A 249 -10.11 7.31 -11.22
N TYR A 250 -10.33 8.61 -11.46
CA TYR A 250 -11.66 9.20 -11.36
C TYR A 250 -12.64 8.59 -12.37
N VAL A 251 -12.21 8.40 -13.62
CA VAL A 251 -13.02 7.74 -14.66
C VAL A 251 -13.36 6.30 -14.23
N ALA A 252 -12.38 5.56 -13.68
CA ALA A 252 -12.62 4.23 -13.14
C ALA A 252 -13.66 4.23 -12.02
N GLY A 253 -13.57 5.17 -11.07
CA GLY A 253 -14.52 5.31 -9.97
C GLY A 253 -15.95 5.68 -10.44
N ILE A 254 -16.08 6.51 -11.47
CA ILE A 254 -17.39 6.82 -12.07
C ILE A 254 -17.99 5.55 -12.70
N ASN A 255 -17.20 4.78 -13.48
CA ASN A 255 -17.65 3.51 -14.06
C ASN A 255 -18.09 2.51 -12.97
N TYR A 256 -17.39 2.45 -11.85
CA TYR A 256 -17.81 1.64 -10.69
C TYR A 256 -19.20 2.04 -10.19
N LYS A 257 -19.41 3.35 -9.96
CA LYS A 257 -20.73 3.87 -9.51
C LYS A 257 -21.85 3.62 -10.54
N GLN A 258 -21.52 3.59 -11.82
CA GLN A 258 -22.43 3.22 -12.91
C GLN A 258 -22.60 1.69 -13.07
N LYS A 259 -22.06 0.88 -12.14
CA LYS A 259 -22.07 -0.59 -12.18
C LYS A 259 -21.38 -1.20 -13.42
N LYS A 260 -20.51 -0.46 -14.08
CA LYS A 260 -19.67 -0.92 -15.19
C LYS A 260 -18.36 -1.50 -14.62
N PHE A 261 -18.49 -2.58 -13.84
CA PHE A 261 -17.39 -3.14 -13.03
C PHE A 261 -16.22 -3.63 -13.88
N ALA A 262 -16.46 -4.25 -15.02
CA ALA A 262 -15.40 -4.68 -15.94
C ALA A 262 -14.52 -3.51 -16.39
N THR A 263 -15.14 -2.42 -16.87
CA THR A 263 -14.44 -1.20 -17.30
C THR A 263 -13.68 -0.57 -16.13
N SER A 264 -14.33 -0.44 -14.97
CA SER A 264 -13.70 0.11 -13.77
C SER A 264 -12.43 -0.66 -13.41
N ASN A 265 -12.51 -1.99 -13.31
CA ASN A 265 -11.39 -2.84 -12.95
C ASN A 265 -10.26 -2.81 -13.98
N TYR A 266 -10.59 -2.79 -15.28
CA TYR A 266 -9.59 -2.63 -16.33
C TYR A 266 -8.82 -1.31 -16.17
N LEU A 267 -9.53 -0.19 -15.96
CA LEU A 267 -8.91 1.12 -15.79
C LEU A 267 -8.06 1.20 -14.52
N TYR A 268 -8.54 0.64 -13.39
CA TYR A 268 -7.75 0.59 -12.16
C TYR A 268 -6.48 -0.24 -12.33
N ALA A 269 -6.52 -1.35 -13.07
CA ALA A 269 -5.33 -2.13 -13.37
C ALA A 269 -4.30 -1.34 -14.19
N GLN A 270 -4.75 -0.50 -15.15
CA GLN A 270 -3.86 0.38 -15.90
C GLN A 270 -3.20 1.43 -15.00
N VAL A 271 -3.94 2.00 -14.05
CA VAL A 271 -3.39 2.95 -13.09
C VAL A 271 -2.39 2.25 -12.15
N PHE A 272 -2.72 1.05 -11.67
CA PHE A 272 -1.85 0.25 -10.81
C PHE A 272 -0.49 -0.06 -11.45
N ASP A 273 -0.51 -0.43 -12.75
CA ASP A 273 0.69 -0.73 -13.51
C ASP A 273 1.54 0.53 -13.77
N LYS A 274 0.90 1.62 -14.21
CA LYS A 274 1.60 2.79 -14.76
C LYS A 274 1.91 3.90 -13.76
N CYS A 275 1.30 3.89 -12.58
CA CYS A 275 1.44 4.96 -11.59
C CYS A 275 1.75 4.40 -10.19
N PRO A 276 3.03 4.23 -9.85
CA PRO A 276 3.46 3.73 -8.54
C PRO A 276 2.79 4.44 -7.36
N GLU A 277 2.61 5.76 -7.44
CA GLU A 277 2.01 6.57 -6.38
C GLU A 277 0.53 6.23 -6.12
N LEU A 278 -0.14 5.60 -7.10
CA LEU A 278 -1.55 5.23 -7.00
C LEU A 278 -1.79 3.74 -6.74
N ARG A 279 -0.75 2.92 -6.62
CA ARG A 279 -0.90 1.46 -6.43
C ARG A 279 -1.82 1.10 -5.29
N VAL A 280 -1.64 1.73 -4.13
CA VAL A 280 -2.46 1.48 -2.93
C VAL A 280 -3.93 1.87 -3.16
N VAL A 281 -4.16 3.07 -3.71
CA VAL A 281 -5.53 3.57 -3.97
C VAL A 281 -6.26 2.67 -4.94
N THR A 282 -5.58 2.24 -6.00
CA THR A 282 -6.18 1.39 -7.03
C THR A 282 -6.41 -0.03 -6.52
N ALA A 283 -5.49 -0.58 -5.74
CA ALA A 283 -5.70 -1.85 -5.07
C ALA A 283 -6.94 -1.79 -4.18
N TYR A 284 -7.08 -0.77 -3.33
CA TYR A 284 -8.27 -0.57 -2.50
C TYR A 284 -9.57 -0.42 -3.31
N SER A 285 -9.51 0.26 -4.45
CA SER A 285 -10.68 0.58 -5.28
C SER A 285 -11.05 -0.53 -6.27
N PHE A 286 -10.13 -1.42 -6.61
CA PHE A 286 -10.38 -2.58 -7.47
C PHE A 286 -11.34 -3.55 -6.80
N LYS A 287 -12.41 -3.97 -7.48
CA LYS A 287 -13.46 -4.84 -6.94
C LYS A 287 -13.86 -5.89 -7.97
N PRO A 288 -13.23 -7.07 -7.98
CA PRO A 288 -13.59 -8.18 -8.86
C PRO A 288 -14.89 -8.85 -8.35
N LYS A 289 -16.05 -8.30 -8.72
CA LYS A 289 -17.37 -8.71 -8.20
C LYS A 289 -17.74 -10.14 -8.56
N ASN A 290 -17.56 -10.52 -9.82
CA ASN A 290 -17.92 -11.83 -10.34
C ASN A 290 -17.05 -12.24 -11.54
N GLN A 291 -17.12 -13.51 -11.92
CA GLN A 291 -16.33 -14.07 -13.01
C GLN A 291 -16.64 -13.44 -14.39
N SER A 292 -17.90 -13.06 -14.65
CA SER A 292 -18.27 -12.43 -15.91
C SER A 292 -17.59 -11.07 -16.08
N ASP A 293 -17.61 -10.22 -15.04
CA ASP A 293 -16.94 -8.93 -15.06
C ASP A 293 -15.42 -9.08 -15.19
N TRP A 294 -14.84 -10.09 -14.55
CA TRP A 294 -13.42 -10.42 -14.67
C TRP A 294 -13.05 -10.79 -16.12
N THR A 295 -13.80 -11.72 -16.72
CA THR A 295 -13.58 -12.15 -18.11
C THR A 295 -13.69 -10.97 -19.08
N LYS A 296 -14.68 -10.08 -18.90
CA LYS A 296 -14.83 -8.87 -19.70
C LYS A 296 -13.67 -7.90 -19.51
N ALA A 297 -13.18 -7.73 -18.28
CA ALA A 297 -12.02 -6.86 -18.01
C ALA A 297 -10.76 -7.39 -18.72
N LEU A 298 -10.51 -8.70 -18.67
CA LEU A 298 -9.41 -9.34 -19.38
C LEU A 298 -9.54 -9.19 -20.92
N ALA A 299 -10.76 -9.27 -21.46
CA ALA A 299 -11.02 -9.09 -22.89
C ALA A 299 -10.79 -7.64 -23.37
N MET A 300 -10.85 -6.65 -22.49
CA MET A 300 -10.53 -5.25 -22.78
C MET A 300 -9.03 -5.00 -22.94
N ALA A 301 -8.18 -5.87 -22.40
CA ALA A 301 -6.73 -5.71 -22.44
C ALA A 301 -6.20 -5.87 -23.88
N LYS A 302 -5.46 -4.86 -24.34
CA LYS A 302 -4.97 -4.72 -25.72
C LYS A 302 -3.72 -5.56 -26.02
N ASN A 303 -2.98 -5.95 -24.98
CA ASN A 303 -1.71 -6.68 -25.09
C ASN A 303 -1.41 -7.46 -23.79
N ASN A 304 -0.33 -8.25 -23.82
CA ASN A 304 0.08 -9.07 -22.68
C ASN A 304 0.45 -8.27 -21.44
N LYS A 305 1.02 -7.06 -21.59
CA LYS A 305 1.35 -6.22 -20.43
C LYS A 305 0.11 -5.76 -19.69
N GLU A 306 -0.93 -5.36 -20.41
CA GLU A 306 -2.21 -4.98 -19.81
C GLU A 306 -2.91 -6.17 -19.13
N LYS A 307 -2.81 -7.38 -19.72
CA LYS A 307 -3.31 -8.61 -19.08
C LYS A 307 -2.51 -8.92 -17.82
N ALA A 308 -1.19 -8.78 -17.85
CA ALA A 308 -0.33 -8.97 -16.68
C ALA A 308 -0.67 -7.98 -15.56
N ALA A 309 -0.94 -6.72 -15.89
CA ALA A 309 -1.39 -5.71 -14.91
C ALA A 309 -2.73 -6.08 -14.22
N LEU A 310 -3.69 -6.60 -15.00
CA LEU A 310 -4.95 -7.11 -14.45
C LEU A 310 -4.70 -8.29 -13.50
N TRP A 311 -3.88 -9.26 -13.88
CA TRP A 311 -3.53 -10.38 -13.02
C TRP A 311 -2.76 -9.94 -11.77
N ALA A 312 -1.90 -8.92 -11.87
CA ALA A 312 -1.15 -8.42 -10.74
C ALA A 312 -2.02 -7.86 -9.61
N ILE A 313 -3.02 -7.04 -9.97
CA ILE A 313 -3.94 -6.49 -8.97
C ILE A 313 -4.98 -7.53 -8.53
N HIS A 314 -5.38 -8.47 -9.39
CA HIS A 314 -6.27 -9.57 -9.04
C HIS A 314 -5.62 -10.53 -8.04
N GLY A 315 -4.34 -10.85 -8.21
CA GLY A 315 -3.58 -11.71 -7.32
C GLY A 315 -3.52 -11.18 -5.89
N TYR A 316 -3.56 -9.86 -5.70
CA TYR A 316 -3.68 -9.26 -4.38
C TYR A 316 -4.95 -9.70 -3.63
N TYR A 317 -6.08 -9.89 -4.34
CA TYR A 317 -7.38 -10.16 -3.74
C TYR A 317 -7.78 -11.63 -3.69
N LYS A 318 -7.24 -12.46 -4.61
CA LYS A 318 -7.78 -13.80 -4.82
C LYS A 318 -6.76 -14.92 -4.65
N ASP A 319 -5.75 -14.94 -5.49
CA ASP A 319 -4.81 -16.07 -5.57
C ASP A 319 -3.50 -15.60 -6.20
N GLU A 320 -2.49 -15.38 -5.37
CA GLU A 320 -1.16 -14.97 -5.79
C GLU A 320 -0.52 -16.02 -6.72
N LYS A 321 -0.72 -17.32 -6.44
CA LYS A 321 -0.14 -18.41 -7.22
C LYS A 321 -0.66 -18.42 -8.65
N GLN A 322 -1.99 -18.36 -8.82
CA GLN A 322 -2.62 -18.29 -10.14
C GLN A 322 -2.16 -17.04 -10.91
N ALA A 323 -2.09 -15.90 -10.23
CA ALA A 323 -1.64 -14.67 -10.85
C ALA A 323 -0.17 -14.77 -11.32
N ILE A 324 0.72 -15.35 -10.52
CA ILE A 324 2.11 -15.61 -10.89
C ILE A 324 2.17 -16.50 -12.14
N GLU A 325 1.43 -17.61 -12.17
CA GLU A 325 1.37 -18.50 -13.33
C GLU A 325 0.99 -17.75 -14.60
N LYS A 326 -0.10 -16.97 -14.53
CA LYS A 326 -0.62 -16.22 -15.68
C LYS A 326 0.29 -15.09 -16.13
N ILE A 327 0.90 -14.35 -15.21
CA ILE A 327 1.84 -13.29 -15.57
C ILE A 327 3.12 -13.88 -16.15
N TYR A 328 3.63 -14.97 -15.57
CA TYR A 328 4.82 -15.63 -16.07
C TYR A 328 4.63 -16.16 -17.51
N GLU A 329 3.44 -16.70 -17.83
CA GLU A 329 3.08 -17.11 -19.19
C GLU A 329 3.04 -15.91 -20.17
N LEU A 330 2.58 -14.75 -19.73
CA LEU A 330 2.38 -13.55 -20.56
C LEU A 330 3.63 -12.70 -20.71
N ASP A 331 4.38 -12.50 -19.62
CA ASP A 331 5.58 -11.68 -19.54
C ASP A 331 6.48 -12.12 -18.37
N PRO A 332 7.43 -13.03 -18.60
CA PRO A 332 8.37 -13.47 -17.55
C PRO A 332 9.24 -12.36 -16.96
N LYS A 333 9.34 -11.21 -17.63
CA LYS A 333 10.11 -10.04 -17.16
C LYS A 333 9.26 -9.01 -16.42
N SER A 334 7.97 -9.29 -16.20
CA SER A 334 7.08 -8.37 -15.48
C SER A 334 7.58 -8.10 -14.05
N GLU A 335 7.70 -6.84 -13.66
CA GLU A 335 8.04 -6.44 -12.27
C GLU A 335 7.00 -6.90 -11.25
N HIS A 336 5.75 -7.10 -11.70
CA HIS A 336 4.66 -7.59 -10.85
C HIS A 336 4.93 -9.01 -10.31
N LEU A 337 5.74 -9.81 -10.99
CA LEU A 337 6.17 -11.11 -10.49
C LEU A 337 6.98 -11.02 -9.21
N ASN A 338 7.85 -10.00 -9.07
CA ASN A 338 8.65 -9.79 -7.88
C ASN A 338 7.78 -9.49 -6.65
N TYR A 339 6.77 -8.67 -6.84
CA TYR A 339 5.77 -8.35 -5.83
C TYR A 339 4.95 -9.59 -5.41
N LEU A 340 4.36 -10.31 -6.39
CA LEU A 340 3.49 -11.45 -6.10
C LEU A 340 4.26 -12.65 -5.52
N ALA A 341 5.49 -12.92 -6.01
CA ALA A 341 6.33 -13.96 -5.43
C ALA A 341 6.64 -13.71 -3.97
N THR A 342 7.01 -12.47 -3.63
CA THR A 342 7.28 -12.07 -2.25
C THR A 342 6.02 -12.21 -1.39
N ARG A 343 4.87 -11.77 -1.90
CA ARG A 343 3.60 -11.87 -1.21
C ARG A 343 3.20 -13.34 -0.98
N LEU A 344 3.37 -14.20 -1.99
CA LEU A 344 3.10 -15.63 -1.86
C LEU A 344 3.97 -16.28 -0.78
N VAL A 345 5.27 -15.97 -0.72
CA VAL A 345 6.17 -16.48 0.32
C VAL A 345 5.72 -16.00 1.71
N ASN A 346 5.37 -14.70 1.85
CA ASN A 346 4.88 -14.17 3.12
C ASN A 346 3.57 -14.84 3.54
N SER A 347 2.62 -15.06 2.62
CA SER A 347 1.34 -15.72 2.89
C SER A 347 1.53 -17.19 3.32
N LEU A 348 2.49 -17.91 2.70
CA LEU A 348 2.81 -19.29 3.08
C LEU A 348 3.49 -19.36 4.46
N GLU A 349 4.42 -18.46 4.76
CA GLU A 349 5.04 -18.38 6.08
C GLU A 349 4.01 -18.08 7.17
N GLN A 350 3.07 -17.16 6.90
CA GLN A 350 2.00 -16.83 7.83
C GLN A 350 1.13 -18.03 8.17
N LYS A 351 0.73 -18.84 7.19
CA LYS A 351 -0.06 -20.07 7.43
C LYS A 351 0.65 -21.03 8.38
N ILE A 352 1.98 -21.04 8.37
CA ILE A 352 2.79 -21.84 9.29
C ILE A 352 2.79 -21.22 10.69
N ASN A 353 2.93 -19.89 10.78
CA ASN A 353 3.06 -19.18 12.06
C ASN A 353 1.72 -18.97 12.79
N ASN A 354 0.59 -18.83 12.08
CA ASN A 354 -0.72 -18.55 12.68
C ASN A 354 -1.31 -19.73 13.48
N SER A 355 -0.76 -20.92 13.38
CA SER A 355 -1.13 -22.01 14.29
C SER A 355 -0.82 -21.71 15.78
N PHE A 356 -0.04 -20.67 16.06
CA PHE A 356 0.25 -20.18 17.41
C PHE A 356 -0.71 -19.09 17.92
N GLN A 357 -1.55 -18.48 17.07
CA GLN A 357 -2.34 -17.29 17.45
C GLN A 357 -3.87 -17.44 17.39
N ILE A 358 -4.40 -18.53 16.84
CA ILE A 358 -5.87 -18.65 16.64
C ILE A 358 -6.63 -19.07 17.89
N ASP A 359 -5.98 -19.49 18.97
CA ASP A 359 -6.67 -19.97 20.19
C ASP A 359 -7.04 -18.89 21.22
N GLY A 360 -7.06 -17.61 20.82
CA GLY A 360 -7.51 -16.51 21.72
C GLY A 360 -9.04 -16.39 21.89
N GLN A 361 -9.86 -17.18 21.19
CA GLN A 361 -11.33 -17.12 21.27
C GLN A 361 -12.03 -18.44 21.63
N GLY A 362 -11.29 -19.44 22.03
CA GLY A 362 -11.84 -20.70 22.52
C GLY A 362 -11.40 -20.97 23.95
N GLU A 363 -12.22 -20.70 24.93
CA GLU A 363 -11.92 -20.76 26.38
C GLU A 363 -11.50 -22.14 26.93
N ASN A 364 -11.20 -23.19 26.14
CA ASN A 364 -11.03 -24.53 26.72
C ASN A 364 -9.95 -25.45 26.16
N GLN A 365 -9.03 -24.97 25.31
CA GLN A 365 -7.87 -25.82 24.95
C GLN A 365 -6.56 -25.06 25.08
N LYS A 366 -5.91 -25.21 26.25
CA LYS A 366 -4.48 -24.87 26.35
C LYS A 366 -3.74 -25.71 25.33
N PRO A 367 -2.97 -25.09 24.38
CA PRO A 367 -2.20 -25.86 23.43
C PRO A 367 -1.31 -26.85 24.19
N LYS A 368 -1.27 -28.11 23.76
CA LYS A 368 -0.35 -29.09 24.34
C LYS A 368 1.07 -28.56 24.14
N PRO A 369 1.91 -28.59 25.18
CA PRO A 369 3.32 -28.26 24.99
C PRO A 369 3.90 -29.20 23.93
N GLN A 370 4.28 -28.65 22.79
CA GLN A 370 4.91 -29.38 21.69
C GLN A 370 6.42 -29.21 21.76
N THR A 371 7.16 -30.27 21.49
CA THR A 371 8.61 -30.20 21.28
C THR A 371 8.95 -29.44 19.98
N VAL A 372 10.16 -28.94 19.88
CA VAL A 372 10.66 -28.32 18.64
C VAL A 372 10.54 -29.26 17.44
N ALA A 373 10.80 -30.57 17.64
CA ALA A 373 10.66 -31.57 16.58
C ALA A 373 9.21 -31.78 16.14
N GLU A 374 8.25 -31.84 17.09
CA GLU A 374 6.82 -31.96 16.79
C GLU A 374 6.29 -30.73 16.03
N ASN A 375 6.65 -29.54 16.47
CA ASN A 375 6.30 -28.28 15.78
C ASN A 375 6.83 -28.25 14.33
N LYS A 376 8.07 -28.69 14.11
CA LYS A 376 8.63 -28.80 12.77
C LYS A 376 7.88 -29.80 11.89
N ALA A 377 7.55 -30.98 12.45
CA ALA A 377 6.80 -32.00 11.74
C ALA A 377 5.41 -31.49 11.30
N GLU A 378 4.73 -30.79 12.19
CA GLU A 378 3.44 -30.15 11.88
C GLU A 378 3.59 -29.07 10.82
N ASN A 379 4.55 -28.15 10.97
CA ASN A 379 4.77 -27.06 10.02
C ASN A 379 5.06 -27.53 8.60
N LYS A 380 5.76 -28.66 8.42
CA LYS A 380 5.99 -29.28 7.10
C LYS A 380 4.69 -29.59 6.37
N THR A 381 3.64 -29.98 7.08
CA THR A 381 2.33 -30.33 6.48
C THR A 381 1.55 -29.14 5.99
N LYS A 382 1.85 -27.94 6.49
CA LYS A 382 1.16 -26.69 6.17
C LYS A 382 1.68 -25.99 4.91
N VAL A 383 2.87 -26.38 4.42
CA VAL A 383 3.45 -25.79 3.22
C VAL A 383 2.75 -26.30 1.96
N ASP A 384 2.21 -25.40 1.15
CA ASP A 384 1.60 -25.74 -0.14
C ASP A 384 2.66 -26.21 -1.13
N ASN A 385 2.69 -27.53 -1.40
CA ASN A 385 3.63 -28.12 -2.33
C ASN A 385 3.49 -27.58 -3.75
N SER A 386 2.28 -27.25 -4.21
CA SER A 386 2.06 -26.72 -5.55
C SER A 386 2.63 -25.31 -5.74
N ALA A 387 2.65 -24.50 -4.67
CA ALA A 387 3.32 -23.20 -4.68
C ALA A 387 4.85 -23.38 -4.69
N VAL A 388 5.37 -24.34 -3.92
CA VAL A 388 6.81 -24.67 -3.94
C VAL A 388 7.26 -25.12 -5.34
N ASP A 389 6.49 -26.00 -6.00
CA ASP A 389 6.78 -26.50 -7.35
C ASP A 389 6.77 -25.37 -8.39
N LEU A 390 5.82 -24.44 -8.29
CA LEU A 390 5.75 -23.25 -9.15
C LEU A 390 6.99 -22.39 -9.01
N ILE A 391 7.36 -22.04 -7.77
CA ILE A 391 8.55 -21.22 -7.50
C ILE A 391 9.83 -21.93 -7.96
N ALA A 392 9.93 -23.25 -7.73
CA ALA A 392 11.07 -24.06 -8.20
C ALA A 392 11.18 -24.07 -9.72
N LYS A 393 10.06 -24.24 -10.44
CA LYS A 393 10.00 -24.19 -11.91
C LYS A 393 10.52 -22.84 -12.45
N ILE A 394 10.05 -21.74 -11.88
CA ILE A 394 10.44 -20.38 -12.32
C ILE A 394 11.91 -20.12 -11.97
N SER A 395 12.37 -20.51 -10.77
CA SER A 395 13.78 -20.42 -10.37
C SER A 395 14.70 -21.21 -11.32
N ALA A 396 14.30 -22.42 -11.71
CA ALA A 396 15.07 -23.26 -12.63
C ALA A 396 15.17 -22.63 -14.04
N ALA A 397 14.12 -21.98 -14.52
CA ALA A 397 14.11 -21.30 -15.81
C ALA A 397 15.02 -20.07 -15.85
N GLY A 398 15.19 -19.35 -14.72
CA GLY A 398 16.12 -18.23 -14.57
C GLY A 398 15.90 -17.03 -15.48
N ASN A 399 14.73 -16.91 -16.11
CA ASN A 399 14.42 -15.93 -17.16
C ASN A 399 13.59 -14.72 -16.69
N THR A 400 13.38 -14.57 -15.37
CA THR A 400 12.68 -13.42 -14.77
C THR A 400 13.57 -12.18 -14.72
N GLU A 401 12.99 -11.03 -14.33
CA GLU A 401 13.76 -9.79 -14.13
C GLU A 401 14.79 -9.93 -13.00
N LYS A 402 14.44 -10.62 -11.91
CA LYS A 402 15.29 -10.84 -10.72
C LYS A 402 15.42 -12.34 -10.42
N PRO A 403 16.26 -13.08 -11.16
CA PRO A 403 16.39 -14.54 -10.94
C PRO A 403 16.77 -14.91 -9.51
N TYR A 404 17.64 -14.12 -8.85
CA TYR A 404 18.06 -14.35 -7.47
C TYR A 404 16.89 -14.33 -6.46
N LEU A 405 15.84 -13.56 -6.72
CA LEU A 405 14.63 -13.56 -5.88
C LEU A 405 14.01 -14.95 -5.82
N TRP A 406 13.88 -15.60 -6.98
CA TRP A 406 13.25 -16.92 -7.10
C TRP A 406 14.11 -18.01 -6.46
N ASP A 407 15.44 -17.89 -6.57
CA ASP A 407 16.37 -18.78 -5.90
C ASP A 407 16.31 -18.63 -4.37
N ILE A 408 16.21 -17.40 -3.86
CA ILE A 408 16.03 -17.16 -2.43
C ILE A 408 14.65 -17.63 -1.96
N ALA A 409 13.59 -17.38 -2.73
CA ALA A 409 12.23 -17.77 -2.40
C ALA A 409 12.11 -19.30 -2.28
N ILE A 410 12.61 -20.06 -3.27
CA ILE A 410 12.60 -21.52 -3.18
C ILE A 410 13.48 -22.02 -2.04
N GLY A 411 14.66 -21.42 -1.80
CA GLY A 411 15.50 -21.73 -0.66
C GLY A 411 14.76 -21.57 0.66
N TYR A 412 14.05 -20.46 0.84
CA TYR A 412 13.29 -20.22 2.07
C TYR A 412 12.10 -21.18 2.23
N LEU A 413 11.34 -21.44 1.19
CA LEU A 413 10.25 -22.42 1.23
C LEU A 413 10.74 -23.84 1.54
N GLN A 414 11.91 -24.23 1.03
CA GLN A 414 12.57 -25.50 1.38
C GLN A 414 13.01 -25.53 2.85
N SER A 415 13.53 -24.41 3.37
CA SER A 415 13.85 -24.29 4.80
C SER A 415 12.61 -24.51 5.66
N LEU A 416 11.47 -23.88 5.32
CA LEU A 416 10.19 -24.07 6.02
C LEU A 416 9.68 -25.53 5.95
N LYS A 417 9.98 -26.25 4.86
CA LYS A 417 9.70 -27.69 4.71
C LYS A 417 10.68 -28.60 5.46
N GLY A 418 11.76 -28.05 6.01
CA GLY A 418 12.84 -28.81 6.63
C GLY A 418 13.82 -29.46 5.64
N ASP A 419 13.80 -29.06 4.38
CA ASP A 419 14.79 -29.44 3.36
C ASP A 419 15.97 -28.45 3.35
N TYR A 420 16.66 -28.41 4.46
CA TYR A 420 17.71 -27.43 4.73
C TYR A 420 18.89 -27.51 3.76
N ALA A 421 19.20 -28.70 3.26
CA ALA A 421 20.33 -28.91 2.35
C ALA A 421 20.07 -28.30 0.96
N ASN A 422 18.87 -28.46 0.43
CA ASN A 422 18.49 -27.83 -0.83
C ASN A 422 18.26 -26.32 -0.64
N ALA A 423 17.79 -25.86 0.52
CA ALA A 423 17.75 -24.43 0.86
C ALA A 423 19.14 -23.79 0.74
N ASP A 424 20.18 -24.38 1.34
CA ASP A 424 21.57 -23.89 1.26
C ASP A 424 22.10 -23.84 -0.19
N LYS A 425 21.78 -24.85 -1.02
CA LYS A 425 22.16 -24.85 -2.45
C LYS A 425 21.53 -23.68 -3.20
N ASN A 426 20.25 -23.39 -2.93
CA ASN A 426 19.54 -22.28 -3.58
C ASN A 426 20.04 -20.92 -3.09
N TYR A 427 20.34 -20.75 -1.81
CA TYR A 427 20.98 -19.54 -1.31
C TYR A 427 22.37 -19.31 -1.92
N THR A 428 23.15 -20.37 -2.11
CA THR A 428 24.46 -20.29 -2.78
C THR A 428 24.31 -19.98 -4.28
N LYS A 429 23.26 -20.47 -4.92
CA LYS A 429 22.93 -20.10 -6.31
C LYS A 429 22.56 -18.62 -6.40
N ALA A 430 21.67 -18.15 -5.53
CA ALA A 430 21.23 -16.76 -5.48
C ALA A 430 22.40 -15.78 -5.27
N GLU A 431 23.35 -16.11 -4.41
CA GLU A 431 24.51 -15.27 -4.09
C GLU A 431 25.34 -14.86 -5.32
N LYS A 432 25.35 -15.69 -6.36
CA LYS A 432 26.10 -15.43 -7.61
C LYS A 432 25.53 -14.25 -8.41
N THR A 433 24.24 -13.99 -8.29
CA THR A 433 23.52 -12.96 -9.05
C THR A 433 22.85 -11.91 -8.15
N LEU A 434 23.06 -12.03 -6.83
CA LEU A 434 22.52 -11.10 -5.84
C LEU A 434 23.10 -9.70 -6.04
N PRO A 435 22.28 -8.65 -6.01
CA PRO A 435 22.78 -7.27 -6.04
C PRO A 435 23.70 -7.00 -4.85
N LYS A 436 24.81 -6.30 -5.10
CA LYS A 436 25.76 -5.88 -4.04
C LYS A 436 25.23 -4.69 -3.25
N THR A 437 24.02 -4.81 -2.70
CA THR A 437 23.41 -3.85 -1.81
C THR A 437 23.42 -4.36 -0.38
N GLU A 438 23.50 -3.47 0.60
CA GLU A 438 23.47 -3.82 2.01
C GLU A 438 22.21 -4.64 2.34
N LEU A 439 21.04 -4.18 1.87
CA LEU A 439 19.75 -4.82 2.13
C LEU A 439 19.71 -6.26 1.59
N ALA A 440 20.22 -6.51 0.38
CA ALA A 440 20.25 -7.85 -0.21
C ALA A 440 21.19 -8.78 0.57
N GLY A 441 22.35 -8.28 0.99
CA GLY A 441 23.31 -9.03 1.81
C GLY A 441 22.75 -9.39 3.19
N MET A 442 22.13 -8.43 3.88
CA MET A 442 21.47 -8.66 5.17
C MET A 442 20.33 -9.68 5.06
N GLN A 443 19.51 -9.60 4.02
CA GLN A 443 18.42 -10.55 3.80
C GLN A 443 18.93 -11.97 3.59
N LEU A 444 19.93 -12.17 2.74
CA LEU A 444 20.49 -13.50 2.51
C LEU A 444 21.13 -14.07 3.80
N ARG A 445 21.87 -13.24 4.56
CA ARG A 445 22.45 -13.63 5.86
C ARG A 445 21.36 -14.06 6.84
N LEU A 446 20.27 -13.28 6.93
CA LEU A 446 19.15 -13.58 7.82
C LEU A 446 18.52 -14.93 7.48
N LEU A 447 18.24 -15.20 6.21
CA LEU A 447 17.59 -16.45 5.80
C LEU A 447 18.52 -17.67 5.98
N ARG A 448 19.83 -17.50 5.75
CA ARG A 448 20.83 -18.54 6.08
C ARG A 448 20.88 -18.80 7.59
N PHE A 449 20.85 -17.77 8.42
CA PHE A 449 20.78 -17.92 9.86
C PHE A 449 19.51 -18.69 10.29
N VAL A 450 18.32 -18.30 9.76
CA VAL A 450 17.07 -19.01 10.03
C VAL A 450 17.16 -20.48 9.60
N ASN A 451 17.73 -20.77 8.43
CA ASN A 451 17.95 -22.14 7.96
C ASN A 451 18.89 -22.92 8.89
N ASN A 452 20.00 -22.34 9.32
CA ASN A 452 20.98 -22.98 10.18
C ASN A 452 20.43 -23.24 11.60
N LEU A 453 19.71 -22.28 12.17
CA LEU A 453 19.06 -22.46 13.47
C LEU A 453 17.97 -23.55 13.37
N SER A 454 17.18 -23.54 12.30
CA SER A 454 16.16 -24.56 12.07
C SER A 454 16.69 -25.99 11.90
N LYS A 455 17.97 -26.21 11.58
CA LYS A 455 18.59 -27.54 11.56
C LYS A 455 18.74 -28.15 12.95
N ILE A 456 18.77 -27.33 14.00
CA ILE A 456 19.05 -27.76 15.37
C ILE A 456 17.78 -28.32 15.98
N ASP A 457 17.73 -29.63 16.22
CA ASP A 457 16.64 -30.31 16.92
C ASP A 457 16.97 -30.50 18.40
N LYS A 458 18.24 -30.57 18.75
CA LYS A 458 18.72 -30.66 20.14
C LYS A 458 19.93 -29.75 20.30
N LEU A 459 19.92 -28.97 21.38
CA LEU A 459 20.98 -28.02 21.64
C LEU A 459 22.19 -28.73 22.28
N THR A 460 23.35 -28.49 21.69
CA THR A 460 24.67 -29.01 22.18
C THR A 460 25.67 -27.85 22.19
N ASP A 461 26.71 -27.94 23.00
CA ASP A 461 27.77 -26.92 23.07
C ASP A 461 28.44 -26.65 21.71
N LYS A 462 28.43 -27.64 20.83
CA LYS A 462 28.97 -27.52 19.48
C LYS A 462 28.08 -26.64 18.60
N ASN A 463 26.77 -26.91 18.56
CA ASN A 463 25.86 -26.14 17.69
C ASN A 463 25.52 -24.77 18.27
N GLU A 464 25.56 -24.57 19.60
CA GLU A 464 25.50 -23.25 20.20
C GLU A 464 26.61 -22.33 19.66
N LYS A 465 27.84 -22.83 19.60
CA LYS A 465 28.98 -22.05 19.07
C LYS A 465 28.79 -21.67 17.59
N THR A 466 28.14 -22.51 16.80
CA THR A 466 27.96 -22.24 15.36
C THR A 466 26.98 -21.12 15.06
N ILE A 467 26.03 -20.86 15.95
CA ILE A 467 25.00 -19.80 15.76
C ILE A 467 25.34 -18.50 16.47
N LEU A 468 26.36 -18.49 17.36
CA LEU A 468 26.65 -17.35 18.23
C LEU A 468 26.98 -16.05 17.47
N ALA A 469 27.75 -16.16 16.38
CA ALA A 469 28.11 -14.99 15.56
C ALA A 469 26.89 -14.35 14.89
N ASP A 470 25.94 -15.14 14.41
CA ASP A 470 24.73 -14.62 13.79
C ASP A 470 23.71 -14.11 14.83
N LEU A 471 23.66 -14.73 16.02
CA LEU A 471 22.87 -14.19 17.15
C LEU A 471 23.40 -12.83 17.60
N ASN A 472 24.73 -12.69 17.74
CA ASN A 472 25.36 -11.41 18.09
C ASN A 472 25.04 -10.34 17.02
N TRP A 473 25.15 -10.71 15.75
CA TRP A 473 24.78 -9.81 14.64
C TRP A 473 23.31 -9.39 14.71
N LEU A 474 22.39 -10.34 14.85
CA LEU A 474 20.95 -10.09 14.82
C LEU A 474 20.46 -9.27 16.03
N TYR A 475 20.99 -9.57 17.23
CA TYR A 475 20.48 -8.97 18.48
C TYR A 475 21.19 -7.69 18.88
N TYR A 476 22.44 -7.47 18.47
CA TYR A 476 23.25 -6.34 18.92
C TYR A 476 23.81 -5.47 17.79
N GLU A 477 24.46 -6.08 16.80
CA GLU A 477 25.10 -5.31 15.74
C GLU A 477 24.09 -4.66 14.80
N LEU A 478 23.09 -5.42 14.37
CA LEU A 478 22.07 -4.95 13.43
C LEU A 478 21.23 -3.82 14.02
N PRO A 479 20.64 -3.91 15.24
CA PRO A 479 19.91 -2.80 15.85
C PRO A 479 20.75 -1.55 16.08
N LYS A 480 22.06 -1.73 16.36
CA LYS A 480 22.98 -0.62 16.57
C LYS A 480 23.32 0.12 15.27
N ASN A 481 23.56 -0.62 14.20
CA ASN A 481 24.13 -0.09 12.97
C ASN A 481 23.08 0.25 11.89
N TYR A 482 22.02 -0.55 11.77
CA TYR A 482 20.95 -0.34 10.81
C TYR A 482 19.89 0.63 11.35
N LYS A 483 19.73 1.78 10.69
CA LYS A 483 18.76 2.81 11.09
C LYS A 483 17.61 2.95 10.06
N GLY A 484 17.56 2.09 9.06
CA GLY A 484 16.48 2.06 8.09
C GLY A 484 15.23 1.37 8.63
N ASP A 485 14.13 1.59 7.94
CA ASP A 485 12.79 1.02 8.21
C ASP A 485 12.39 -0.08 7.23
N THR A 486 13.26 -0.41 6.27
CA THR A 486 12.95 -1.30 5.15
C THR A 486 13.42 -2.74 5.34
N PHE A 487 14.20 -3.05 6.37
CA PHE A 487 14.64 -4.41 6.68
C PHE A 487 13.98 -4.90 7.97
N ARG A 488 13.03 -5.80 7.83
CA ARG A 488 12.14 -6.26 8.92
C ARG A 488 12.73 -7.43 9.71
N TYR A 489 13.90 -7.27 10.28
CA TYR A 489 14.63 -8.33 11.01
C TYR A 489 14.00 -8.68 12.37
N GLN A 490 13.09 -7.87 12.88
CA GLN A 490 12.48 -8.05 14.21
C GLN A 490 11.71 -9.37 14.31
N ASN A 491 11.10 -9.83 13.20
CA ASN A 491 10.43 -11.14 13.17
C ASN A 491 11.43 -12.28 13.43
N ALA A 492 12.57 -12.28 12.73
CA ALA A 492 13.61 -13.28 12.95
C ALA A 492 14.19 -13.22 14.36
N SER A 493 14.34 -12.01 14.92
CA SER A 493 14.78 -11.82 16.30
C SER A 493 13.80 -12.45 17.29
N SER A 494 12.50 -12.17 17.17
CA SER A 494 11.47 -12.74 18.05
C SER A 494 11.33 -14.26 17.88
N TRP A 495 11.30 -14.73 16.63
CA TRP A 495 11.21 -16.15 16.30
C TRP A 495 12.41 -16.93 16.86
N SER A 496 13.64 -16.48 16.62
CA SER A 496 14.84 -17.16 17.08
C SER A 496 14.94 -17.23 18.61
N ARG A 497 14.50 -16.17 19.31
CA ARG A 497 14.42 -16.19 20.78
C ARG A 497 13.44 -17.24 21.29
N SER A 498 12.23 -17.29 20.73
CA SER A 498 11.24 -18.31 21.08
C SER A 498 11.73 -19.72 20.78
N TYR A 499 12.39 -19.90 19.63
CA TYR A 499 12.94 -21.18 19.21
C TYR A 499 14.05 -21.66 20.18
N LEU A 500 15.00 -20.80 20.54
CA LEU A 500 16.06 -21.09 21.50
C LEU A 500 15.52 -21.35 22.90
N SER A 501 14.54 -20.56 23.36
CA SER A 501 13.88 -20.80 24.65
C SER A 501 13.33 -22.22 24.73
N ASN A 502 12.66 -22.70 23.68
CA ASN A 502 12.13 -24.07 23.64
C ASN A 502 13.24 -25.13 23.62
N LEU A 503 14.31 -24.93 22.83
CA LEU A 503 15.47 -25.84 22.83
C LEU A 503 16.17 -25.93 24.22
N TYR A 504 16.31 -24.80 24.93
CA TYR A 504 16.88 -24.80 26.27
C TYR A 504 15.94 -25.46 27.28
N LYS A 505 14.62 -25.29 27.16
CA LYS A 505 13.64 -26.04 28.00
C LYS A 505 13.80 -27.54 27.80
N GLU A 506 13.92 -28.00 26.57
CA GLU A 506 14.12 -29.43 26.24
C GLU A 506 15.48 -29.95 26.72
N LYS A 507 16.52 -29.10 26.77
CA LYS A 507 17.83 -29.41 27.33
C LYS A 507 17.82 -29.48 28.89
N GLY A 508 16.76 -28.93 29.53
CA GLY A 508 16.65 -28.80 30.98
C GLY A 508 17.34 -27.55 31.54
N ASP A 509 17.82 -26.64 30.72
CA ASP A 509 18.41 -25.38 31.13
C ASP A 509 17.32 -24.28 31.15
N PHE A 510 16.58 -24.28 32.27
CA PHE A 510 15.46 -23.35 32.47
C PHE A 510 15.89 -21.89 32.63
N VAL A 511 17.11 -21.63 33.07
CA VAL A 511 17.64 -20.27 33.21
C VAL A 511 17.83 -19.65 31.82
N MET A 512 18.52 -20.35 30.92
CA MET A 512 18.70 -19.89 29.55
C MET A 512 17.37 -19.84 28.78
N ALA A 513 16.47 -20.78 29.04
CA ALA A 513 15.14 -20.77 28.47
C ALA A 513 14.37 -19.51 28.83
N GLU A 514 14.44 -19.06 30.09
CA GLU A 514 13.76 -17.86 30.56
C GLU A 514 14.41 -16.59 29.98
N ILE A 515 15.76 -16.52 29.99
CA ILE A 515 16.51 -15.40 29.41
C ILE A 515 16.08 -15.16 27.93
N PHE A 516 15.97 -16.22 27.13
CA PHE A 516 15.51 -16.08 25.76
C PHE A 516 14.00 -15.81 25.66
N GLY A 517 13.20 -16.37 26.57
CA GLY A 517 11.74 -16.19 26.61
C GLY A 517 11.33 -14.78 26.99
N GLU A 518 11.90 -14.22 28.09
CA GLU A 518 11.56 -12.88 28.58
C GLU A 518 12.08 -11.77 27.67
N SER A 519 13.27 -11.92 27.11
CA SER A 519 13.87 -10.90 26.26
C SER A 519 13.04 -10.59 25.00
N ARG A 520 12.05 -11.41 24.64
CA ARG A 520 11.08 -11.09 23.58
C ARG A 520 10.08 -10.00 23.98
N TYR A 521 9.86 -9.77 25.28
CA TYR A 521 8.93 -8.76 25.80
C TYR A 521 9.60 -7.41 26.09
N SER A 522 10.92 -7.32 26.06
CA SER A 522 11.67 -6.10 26.38
C SER A 522 11.63 -5.00 25.30
N TYR A 523 10.83 -5.19 24.23
CA TYR A 523 10.67 -4.23 23.14
C TYR A 523 9.36 -3.42 23.21
N TRP A 524 8.63 -3.47 24.35
CA TRP A 524 7.41 -2.68 24.55
C TRP A 524 7.64 -1.53 25.51
#